data_71f64066d761873ba18c1be080b57389
#
_entry.id   71f64066d761873ba18c1be080b57389
#
_cell.length_a   1.000
_cell.length_b   1.000
_cell.length_c   1.000
_cell.angle_alpha   90.00
_cell.angle_beta   90.00
_cell.angle_gamma   90.00
#
_symmetry.space_group_name_H-M   'P 1'
#
loop_
_entity.id
_entity.type
_entity.pdbx_description
1 polymer ?
#
loop_
_entity_poly.entity_id
_entity_poly.type
_entity_poly.pdbx_seq_one_letter_code
_entity_poly.pdbx_strand_id
1 'polypeptide(L)'
;MNTEYGASEISLPWGAWYCESILRLLLPVSWLVEVLPSCDLAACTPRQLQASLEAPLEFPSLADWCAGKDRVAIAVDDVARPTQAAPLLDLLLDRLAAQGIGRSQVSVVIGGGTHSPPDAPRIEAKLGSRACRQIRVEVHNPHGDLADTGLPYGDRTLRINRTFFEAPLKICLGSVLPHPFAGYGGGAKMLVPGLSDVPTTDRTHKFVLLGLRGGTDPNHNRFRTEIEQLVQPLGPIFAVQCVPNVRRETCAVFAGELVAAHRAACAFAAPAYATPIAGQYDALILNAYPKDVDLLQSLGALVALKTLPRSPLREGGVAVLTTAASTGVGIHELFGPGGLSRSPPRPLREFQGRELWVFAPGLKPDDLRWYFPETVQHFEDPAILMAALQQRLGPQARCGVALSAPLQQFVEAD
;
A
#
# COMPACT_ATOMS: atom_id res chain seq x y z
N MET A 1 -0.44 -42.04 25.76
CA MET A 1 0.13 -42.18 24.43
C MET A 1 0.27 -40.77 23.87
N ASN A 2 1.46 -40.21 24.00
CA ASN A 2 1.77 -38.90 23.37
C ASN A 2 2.01 -39.16 21.87
N THR A 3 1.01 -38.88 21.07
CA THR A 3 1.21 -38.73 19.64
C THR A 3 1.79 -37.33 19.44
N GLU A 4 3.10 -37.25 19.25
CA GLU A 4 3.76 -36.08 18.65
C GLU A 4 3.17 -35.95 17.23
N TYR A 5 2.12 -35.18 17.10
CA TYR A 5 1.68 -34.71 15.79
C TYR A 5 2.73 -33.72 15.30
N GLY A 6 3.55 -34.13 14.34
CA GLY A 6 4.44 -33.21 13.65
C GLY A 6 3.64 -32.00 13.15
N ALA A 7 4.21 -30.82 13.20
CA ALA A 7 3.61 -29.61 12.68
C ALA A 7 4.40 -29.11 11.47
N SER A 8 3.72 -28.56 10.46
CA SER A 8 4.36 -27.85 9.36
C SER A 8 4.51 -26.38 9.78
N GLU A 9 5.75 -25.92 9.93
CA GLU A 9 6.01 -24.53 10.30
C GLU A 9 5.93 -23.62 9.06
N ILE A 10 5.12 -22.56 9.16
CA ILE A 10 5.05 -21.47 8.19
C ILE A 10 5.56 -20.19 8.83
N SER A 11 6.49 -19.53 8.14
CA SER A 11 7.08 -18.26 8.53
C SER A 11 6.46 -17.11 7.74
N LEU A 12 5.81 -16.18 8.44
CA LEU A 12 5.20 -14.98 7.86
C LEU A 12 6.04 -13.74 8.18
N PRO A 13 6.40 -12.89 7.22
CA PRO A 13 7.01 -11.59 7.51
C PRO A 13 6.05 -10.74 8.33
N TRP A 14 6.57 -9.95 9.29
CA TRP A 14 5.79 -9.33 10.34
C TRP A 14 6.33 -7.97 10.77
N GLY A 15 5.45 -7.00 11.07
CA GLY A 15 5.81 -5.76 11.75
C GLY A 15 6.55 -4.75 10.88
N ALA A 16 6.10 -4.53 9.64
CA ALA A 16 6.71 -3.57 8.72
C ALA A 16 6.92 -2.19 9.37
N TRP A 17 8.12 -1.61 9.23
CA TRP A 17 8.55 -0.29 9.73
C TRP A 17 8.71 -0.14 11.24
N TYR A 18 8.31 -1.10 12.07
CA TYR A 18 8.39 -1.01 13.52
C TYR A 18 9.32 -2.05 14.14
N CYS A 19 8.84 -3.28 14.15
CA CYS A 19 9.52 -4.42 14.76
C CYS A 19 9.56 -5.55 13.75
N GLU A 20 10.32 -5.38 12.67
CA GLU A 20 10.42 -6.40 11.63
C GLU A 20 10.92 -7.72 12.23
N SER A 21 10.09 -8.73 12.09
CA SER A 21 10.29 -10.05 12.66
C SER A 21 9.60 -11.10 11.82
N ILE A 22 9.56 -12.32 12.30
CA ILE A 22 8.87 -13.44 11.67
C ILE A 22 7.82 -13.98 12.63
N LEU A 23 6.58 -13.99 12.21
CA LEU A 23 5.50 -14.73 12.88
C LEU A 23 5.57 -16.19 12.42
N ARG A 24 5.66 -17.14 13.36
CA ARG A 24 5.67 -18.57 13.09
C ARG A 24 4.32 -19.17 13.43
N LEU A 25 3.73 -19.87 12.48
CA LEU A 25 2.49 -20.64 12.66
C LEU A 25 2.78 -22.13 12.48
N LEU A 26 2.28 -22.94 13.39
CA LEU A 26 2.44 -24.39 13.36
C LEU A 26 1.13 -25.03 12.89
N LEU A 27 1.04 -25.39 11.62
CA LEU A 27 -0.13 -26.02 11.02
C LEU A 27 -0.07 -27.56 11.20
N PRO A 28 -1.22 -28.23 11.32
CA PRO A 28 -1.25 -29.69 11.39
C PRO A 28 -0.61 -30.33 10.17
N VAL A 29 0.27 -31.31 10.35
CA VAL A 29 0.90 -32.05 9.20
C VAL A 29 -0.11 -32.78 8.35
N SER A 30 -1.30 -33.06 8.89
CA SER A 30 -2.40 -33.71 8.15
C SER A 30 -3.11 -32.75 7.17
N TRP A 31 -2.81 -31.45 7.25
CA TRP A 31 -3.36 -30.46 6.33
C TRP A 31 -2.53 -30.37 5.04
N LEU A 32 -3.22 -30.17 3.93
CA LEU A 32 -2.56 -29.81 2.67
C LEU A 32 -2.30 -28.29 2.68
N VAL A 33 -1.08 -27.91 3.04
CA VAL A 33 -0.67 -26.51 3.13
C VAL A 33 0.02 -26.08 1.83
N GLU A 34 -0.45 -24.97 1.26
CA GLU A 34 0.09 -24.37 0.05
C GLU A 34 0.48 -22.91 0.32
N VAL A 35 1.77 -22.61 0.23
CA VAL A 35 2.24 -21.22 0.24
C VAL A 35 2.00 -20.64 -1.15
N LEU A 36 1.11 -19.66 -1.22
CA LEU A 36 0.69 -19.04 -2.47
C LEU A 36 1.83 -18.18 -3.04
N PRO A 37 2.09 -18.26 -4.36
CA PRO A 37 3.12 -17.46 -4.99
C PRO A 37 2.97 -15.97 -4.69
N SER A 38 4.07 -15.30 -4.38
CA SER A 38 4.15 -13.87 -4.15
C SER A 38 5.27 -13.25 -4.98
N CYS A 39 5.26 -11.93 -5.15
CA CYS A 39 6.33 -11.24 -5.87
C CYS A 39 7.66 -11.37 -5.13
N ASP A 40 8.50 -12.31 -5.55
CA ASP A 40 9.84 -12.58 -5.00
C ASP A 40 10.96 -12.23 -6.00
N LEU A 41 10.71 -11.28 -6.90
CA LEU A 41 11.69 -10.79 -7.84
C LEU A 41 12.88 -10.16 -7.12
N ALA A 42 14.07 -10.30 -7.73
CA ALA A 42 15.29 -9.72 -7.18
C ALA A 42 15.22 -8.19 -7.10
N ALA A 43 15.84 -7.61 -6.08
CA ALA A 43 16.00 -6.17 -5.95
C ALA A 43 16.77 -5.57 -7.14
N CYS A 44 16.39 -4.36 -7.54
CA CYS A 44 17.16 -3.58 -8.51
C CYS A 44 18.58 -3.29 -7.99
N THR A 45 19.55 -3.50 -8.84
CA THR A 45 20.92 -3.04 -8.58
C THR A 45 21.00 -1.51 -8.61
N PRO A 46 22.00 -0.88 -7.97
CA PRO A 46 22.19 0.58 -8.06
C PRO A 46 22.29 1.08 -9.52
N ARG A 47 22.89 0.28 -10.42
CA ARG A 47 22.98 0.61 -11.84
C ARG A 47 21.62 0.64 -12.52
N GLN A 48 20.70 -0.27 -12.18
CA GLN A 48 19.34 -0.29 -12.73
C GLN A 48 18.53 0.91 -12.22
N LEU A 49 18.65 1.25 -10.92
CA LEU A 49 18.01 2.45 -10.36
C LEU A 49 18.50 3.72 -11.05
N GLN A 50 19.82 3.83 -11.31
CA GLN A 50 20.41 4.94 -12.00
C GLN A 50 19.91 5.04 -13.45
N ALA A 51 19.92 3.93 -14.19
CA ALA A 51 19.51 3.88 -15.59
C ALA A 51 18.04 4.31 -15.78
N SER A 52 17.15 3.99 -14.83
CA SER A 52 15.74 4.41 -14.91
C SER A 52 15.56 5.92 -14.81
N LEU A 53 16.43 6.63 -14.08
CA LEU A 53 16.40 8.09 -14.00
C LEU A 53 17.09 8.78 -15.19
N GLU A 54 17.98 8.09 -15.91
CA GLU A 54 18.71 8.59 -17.07
C GLU A 54 17.90 8.51 -18.36
N ALA A 55 16.94 7.58 -18.44
CA ALA A 55 16.09 7.39 -19.61
C ALA A 55 14.60 7.54 -19.22
N PRO A 56 14.16 8.77 -18.88
CA PRO A 56 12.80 8.99 -18.42
C PRO A 56 11.78 8.79 -19.55
N LEU A 57 10.65 8.16 -19.20
CA LEU A 57 9.53 7.90 -20.11
C LEU A 57 8.77 9.20 -20.39
N GLU A 58 8.64 9.56 -21.67
CA GLU A 58 7.85 10.72 -22.14
C GLU A 58 8.13 12.03 -21.36
N PHE A 59 9.39 12.22 -20.93
CA PHE A 59 9.81 13.38 -20.17
C PHE A 59 11.20 13.85 -20.62
N PRO A 60 11.50 15.16 -20.58
CA PRO A 60 12.83 15.64 -20.87
C PRO A 60 13.88 15.09 -19.90
N SER A 61 15.14 15.15 -20.25
CA SER A 61 16.21 14.82 -19.33
C SER A 61 16.13 15.68 -18.07
N LEU A 62 16.60 15.17 -16.92
CA LEU A 62 16.66 15.97 -15.70
C LEU A 62 17.45 17.26 -15.89
N ALA A 63 18.50 17.24 -16.72
CA ALA A 63 19.31 18.42 -17.02
C ALA A 63 18.49 19.50 -17.74
N ASP A 64 17.76 19.14 -18.80
CA ASP A 64 16.92 20.09 -19.55
C ASP A 64 15.78 20.61 -18.69
N TRP A 65 15.17 19.74 -17.89
CA TRP A 65 14.04 20.10 -17.03
C TRP A 65 14.44 21.01 -15.86
N CYS A 66 15.64 20.84 -15.28
CA CYS A 66 16.16 21.66 -14.20
C CYS A 66 16.66 23.03 -14.66
N ALA A 67 16.92 23.22 -15.96
CA ALA A 67 17.52 24.46 -16.49
C ALA A 67 16.75 25.71 -16.06
N GLY A 68 17.45 26.64 -15.41
CA GLY A 68 16.89 27.91 -14.95
C GLY A 68 15.93 27.83 -13.76
N LYS A 69 15.86 26.70 -13.08
CA LYS A 69 15.01 26.50 -11.91
C LYS A 69 15.86 26.25 -10.67
N ASP A 70 15.38 26.69 -9.52
CA ASP A 70 16.17 26.77 -8.30
C ASP A 70 15.53 26.02 -7.10
N ARG A 71 14.33 25.49 -7.23
CA ARG A 71 13.63 24.81 -6.12
C ARG A 71 12.93 23.55 -6.60
N VAL A 72 12.97 22.50 -5.75
CA VAL A 72 12.34 21.19 -6.00
C VAL A 72 11.48 20.80 -4.81
N ALA A 73 10.27 20.34 -5.07
CA ALA A 73 9.48 19.61 -4.09
C ALA A 73 9.32 18.14 -4.53
N ILE A 74 9.65 17.22 -3.62
CA ILE A 74 9.52 15.78 -3.83
C ILE A 74 8.40 15.27 -2.94
N ALA A 75 7.28 14.88 -3.53
CA ALA A 75 6.23 14.14 -2.84
C ALA A 75 6.68 12.70 -2.68
N VAL A 76 6.71 12.20 -1.43
CA VAL A 76 6.98 10.79 -1.12
C VAL A 76 5.70 10.19 -0.54
N ASP A 77 5.38 8.97 -0.90
CA ASP A 77 4.19 8.30 -0.40
C ASP A 77 4.27 8.01 1.10
N ASP A 78 3.09 7.82 1.71
CA ASP A 78 2.92 7.53 3.14
C ASP A 78 3.82 6.40 3.65
N VAL A 79 4.22 6.48 4.91
CA VAL A 79 5.00 5.43 5.59
C VAL A 79 4.27 4.09 5.70
N ALA A 80 2.94 4.08 5.62
CA ALA A 80 2.18 2.83 5.49
C ALA A 80 2.37 2.13 4.12
N ARG A 81 3.08 2.77 3.17
CA ARG A 81 3.45 2.14 1.90
C ARG A 81 4.83 1.49 2.02
N PRO A 82 5.05 0.33 1.36
CA PRO A 82 6.30 -0.42 1.49
C PRO A 82 7.52 0.24 0.83
N THR A 83 7.35 1.37 0.19
CA THR A 83 8.42 2.07 -0.55
C THR A 83 9.62 2.37 0.33
N GLN A 84 10.73 1.74 0.07
CA GLN A 84 12.04 2.13 0.62
C GLN A 84 12.58 3.29 -0.22
N ALA A 85 12.24 4.52 0.17
CA ALA A 85 12.55 5.70 -0.63
C ALA A 85 14.02 6.13 -0.57
N ALA A 86 14.74 5.80 0.50
CA ALA A 86 16.08 6.29 0.78
C ALA A 86 17.07 6.10 -0.40
N PRO A 87 17.23 4.92 -1.01
CA PRO A 87 18.21 4.76 -2.10
C PRO A 87 17.89 5.61 -3.33
N LEU A 88 16.61 5.73 -3.68
CA LEU A 88 16.16 6.55 -4.81
C LEU A 88 16.21 8.03 -4.50
N LEU A 89 15.89 8.42 -3.28
CA LEU A 89 15.99 9.80 -2.83
C LEU A 89 17.44 10.27 -2.82
N ASP A 90 18.38 9.48 -2.31
CA ASP A 90 19.80 9.81 -2.35
C ASP A 90 20.29 9.99 -3.79
N LEU A 91 19.90 9.09 -4.70
CA LEU A 91 20.25 9.17 -6.11
C LEU A 91 19.66 10.42 -6.79
N LEU A 92 18.38 10.73 -6.53
CA LEU A 92 17.74 11.96 -7.02
C LEU A 92 18.44 13.21 -6.51
N LEU A 93 18.76 13.26 -5.21
CA LEU A 93 19.44 14.39 -4.60
C LEU A 93 20.84 14.60 -5.22
N ASP A 94 21.59 13.54 -5.51
CA ASP A 94 22.89 13.66 -6.16
C ASP A 94 22.77 14.13 -7.62
N ARG A 95 21.74 13.66 -8.33
CA ARG A 95 21.43 14.13 -9.69
C ARG A 95 21.01 15.60 -9.74
N LEU A 96 20.17 16.05 -8.81
CA LEU A 96 19.76 17.44 -8.70
C LEU A 96 20.96 18.35 -8.36
N ALA A 97 21.84 17.91 -7.46
CA ALA A 97 23.06 18.63 -7.14
C ALA A 97 23.99 18.77 -8.35
N ALA A 98 24.10 17.76 -9.20
CA ALA A 98 24.84 17.82 -10.46
C ALA A 98 24.27 18.84 -11.46
N GLN A 99 22.98 19.24 -11.31
CA GLN A 99 22.34 20.30 -12.08
C GLN A 99 22.35 21.66 -11.34
N GLY A 100 23.13 21.81 -10.28
CA GLY A 100 23.26 23.05 -9.50
C GLY A 100 22.17 23.27 -8.45
N ILE A 101 21.27 22.31 -8.21
CA ILE A 101 20.23 22.41 -7.20
C ILE A 101 20.75 21.83 -5.89
N GLY A 102 21.11 22.70 -4.97
CA GLY A 102 21.65 22.32 -3.65
C GLY A 102 20.59 21.72 -2.71
N ARG A 103 21.05 21.04 -1.66
CA ARG A 103 20.16 20.39 -0.68
C ARG A 103 19.16 21.35 -0.02
N SER A 104 19.56 22.60 0.25
CA SER A 104 18.70 23.62 0.83
C SER A 104 17.55 24.08 -0.08
N GLN A 105 17.63 23.76 -1.36
CA GLN A 105 16.63 24.08 -2.38
C GLN A 105 15.64 22.92 -2.60
N VAL A 106 15.83 21.80 -1.89
CA VAL A 106 14.97 20.62 -1.98
C VAL A 106 14.11 20.48 -0.73
N SER A 107 12.81 20.32 -0.95
CA SER A 107 11.86 19.94 0.11
C SER A 107 11.25 18.59 -0.19
N VAL A 108 11.15 17.72 0.80
CA VAL A 108 10.36 16.48 0.73
C VAL A 108 9.05 16.68 1.47
N VAL A 109 7.94 16.29 0.84
CA VAL A 109 6.61 16.28 1.45
C VAL A 109 6.12 14.83 1.52
N ILE A 110 5.91 14.30 2.72
CA ILE A 110 5.33 12.97 2.91
C ILE A 110 3.81 13.07 2.75
N GLY A 111 3.26 12.40 1.74
CA GLY A 111 1.86 12.46 1.35
C GLY A 111 1.03 11.34 1.96
N GLY A 112 0.47 11.58 3.14
CA GLY A 112 -0.42 10.65 3.85
C GLY A 112 -1.92 10.90 3.61
N GLY A 113 -2.30 11.98 2.90
CA GLY A 113 -3.70 12.40 2.82
C GLY A 113 -4.25 12.66 4.23
N THR A 114 -5.27 11.90 4.61
CA THR A 114 -5.95 11.98 5.92
C THR A 114 -5.55 10.85 6.89
N HIS A 115 -4.46 10.13 6.62
CA HIS A 115 -3.89 9.15 7.55
C HIS A 115 -3.19 9.83 8.73
N SER A 116 -3.01 9.09 9.83
CA SER A 116 -2.20 9.57 10.95
C SER A 116 -0.78 9.95 10.50
N PRO A 117 -0.26 11.10 10.94
CA PRO A 117 1.09 11.49 10.62
C PRO A 117 2.10 10.49 11.21
N PRO A 118 3.17 10.15 10.46
CA PRO A 118 4.23 9.27 10.96
C PRO A 118 5.08 9.98 12.02
N ASP A 119 5.69 9.19 12.90
CA ASP A 119 6.72 9.65 13.82
C ASP A 119 8.09 9.82 13.14
N ALA A 120 9.01 10.52 13.82
CA ALA A 120 10.33 10.80 13.29
C ALA A 120 11.16 9.53 12.98
N PRO A 121 11.18 8.47 13.81
CA PRO A 121 11.89 7.23 13.48
C PRO A 121 11.43 6.59 12.17
N ARG A 122 10.12 6.57 11.88
CA ARG A 122 9.59 6.01 10.62
C ARG A 122 9.91 6.89 9.42
N ILE A 123 9.87 8.21 9.60
CA ILE A 123 10.31 9.16 8.57
C ILE A 123 11.77 8.87 8.21
N GLU A 124 12.63 8.72 9.21
CA GLU A 124 14.05 8.42 8.99
C GLU A 124 14.26 7.05 8.36
N ALA A 125 13.54 6.02 8.79
CA ALA A 125 13.60 4.69 8.19
C ALA A 125 13.20 4.69 6.71
N LYS A 126 12.21 5.51 6.33
CA LYS A 126 11.73 5.61 4.95
C LYS A 126 12.62 6.46 4.03
N LEU A 127 13.04 7.63 4.51
CA LEU A 127 13.78 8.62 3.73
C LEU A 127 15.29 8.47 3.81
N GLY A 128 15.78 7.78 4.85
CA GLY A 128 17.19 7.69 5.19
C GLY A 128 17.68 8.86 6.05
N SER A 129 18.61 8.57 6.97
CA SER A 129 19.17 9.56 7.90
C SER A 129 19.94 10.68 7.18
N ARG A 130 20.53 10.40 6.01
CA ARG A 130 21.24 11.40 5.20
C ARG A 130 20.25 12.46 4.70
N ALA A 131 19.17 12.06 4.07
CA ALA A 131 18.15 12.97 3.56
C ALA A 131 17.53 13.80 4.70
N CYS A 132 17.10 13.17 5.80
CA CYS A 132 16.48 13.85 6.94
C CYS A 132 17.37 14.94 7.58
N ARG A 133 18.71 14.79 7.51
CA ARG A 133 19.63 15.80 8.04
C ARG A 133 19.96 16.92 7.05
N GLN A 134 19.78 16.73 5.76
CA GLN A 134 20.29 17.64 4.72
C GLN A 134 19.23 18.43 3.98
N ILE A 135 17.98 17.99 4.03
CA ILE A 135 16.87 18.61 3.32
C ILE A 135 15.72 18.94 4.26
N ARG A 136 14.84 19.85 3.83
CA ARG A 136 13.59 20.09 4.53
C ARG A 136 12.62 18.93 4.34
N VAL A 137 12.16 18.32 5.42
CA VAL A 137 11.13 17.29 5.41
C VAL A 137 9.86 17.85 6.04
N GLU A 138 8.75 17.69 5.37
CA GLU A 138 7.42 18.11 5.80
C GLU A 138 6.47 16.92 5.71
N VAL A 139 5.62 16.73 6.72
CA VAL A 139 4.50 15.80 6.65
C VAL A 139 3.28 16.59 6.21
N HIS A 140 2.62 16.11 5.16
CA HIS A 140 1.38 16.74 4.70
C HIS A 140 0.33 16.78 5.81
N ASN A 141 -0.28 17.97 5.97
CA ASN A 141 -1.41 18.18 6.86
C ASN A 141 -2.63 18.60 6.02
N PRO A 142 -3.71 17.80 5.94
CA PRO A 142 -4.88 18.11 5.12
C PRO A 142 -5.71 19.31 5.62
N HIS A 143 -5.40 19.83 6.83
CA HIS A 143 -5.96 21.05 7.40
C HIS A 143 -4.95 22.21 7.43
N GLY A 144 -3.72 21.97 6.98
CA GLY A 144 -2.61 22.91 7.11
C GLY A 144 -2.55 23.96 6.01
N ASP A 145 -1.31 24.33 5.67
CA ASP A 145 -1.04 25.34 4.65
C ASP A 145 -1.20 24.73 3.25
N LEU A 146 -2.39 24.91 2.67
CA LEU A 146 -2.75 24.41 1.35
C LEU A 146 -2.93 25.58 0.38
N ALA A 147 -2.39 25.41 -0.82
CA ALA A 147 -2.64 26.32 -1.92
C ALA A 147 -3.95 25.96 -2.63
N ASP A 148 -4.74 26.96 -2.97
CA ASP A 148 -5.85 26.81 -3.90
C ASP A 148 -5.30 26.82 -5.33
N THR A 149 -5.52 25.75 -6.07
CA THR A 149 -5.00 25.60 -7.44
C THR A 149 -5.86 26.32 -8.48
N GLY A 150 -7.06 26.77 -8.13
CA GLY A 150 -8.05 27.28 -9.07
C GLY A 150 -8.72 26.21 -9.95
N LEU A 151 -8.30 24.95 -9.86
CA LEU A 151 -8.84 23.85 -10.66
C LEU A 151 -10.18 23.38 -10.05
N PRO A 152 -11.27 23.37 -10.82
CA PRO A 152 -12.57 22.95 -10.30
C PRO A 152 -12.60 21.46 -9.96
N TYR A 153 -13.10 21.12 -8.78
CA TYR A 153 -13.31 19.73 -8.37
C TYR A 153 -14.63 19.60 -7.58
N GLY A 154 -15.68 19.30 -8.28
CA GLY A 154 -17.06 19.31 -7.75
C GLY A 154 -17.57 20.73 -7.58
N ASP A 155 -18.02 21.06 -6.37
CA ASP A 155 -18.52 22.38 -5.95
C ASP A 155 -17.41 23.29 -5.38
N ARG A 156 -16.15 22.86 -5.46
CA ARG A 156 -14.99 23.52 -4.88
C ARG A 156 -13.83 23.56 -5.89
N THR A 157 -12.74 24.19 -5.49
CA THR A 157 -11.44 24.08 -6.16
C THR A 157 -10.56 23.07 -5.46
N LEU A 158 -9.67 22.41 -6.21
CA LEU A 158 -8.65 21.55 -5.68
C LEU A 158 -7.68 22.35 -4.81
N ARG A 159 -7.46 21.89 -3.58
CA ARG A 159 -6.45 22.44 -2.66
C ARG A 159 -5.41 21.38 -2.36
N ILE A 160 -4.14 21.72 -2.55
CA ILE A 160 -3.03 20.80 -2.29
C ILE A 160 -1.94 21.46 -1.44
N ASN A 161 -1.03 20.67 -0.92
CA ASN A 161 0.11 21.14 -0.15
C ASN A 161 0.83 22.29 -0.87
N ARG A 162 0.99 23.43 -0.18
CA ARG A 162 1.56 24.66 -0.76
C ARG A 162 3.02 24.46 -1.19
N THR A 163 3.84 23.82 -0.36
CA THR A 163 5.26 23.57 -0.68
C THR A 163 5.42 22.83 -1.99
N PHE A 164 4.56 21.82 -2.23
CA PHE A 164 4.56 21.06 -3.49
C PHE A 164 4.01 21.90 -4.65
N PHE A 165 2.91 22.61 -4.46
CA PHE A 165 2.25 23.37 -5.52
C PHE A 165 3.14 24.49 -6.08
N GLU A 166 3.78 25.25 -5.20
CA GLU A 166 4.57 26.43 -5.57
C GLU A 166 5.99 26.09 -6.06
N ALA A 167 6.43 24.83 -5.93
CA ALA A 167 7.73 24.44 -6.44
C ALA A 167 7.75 24.44 -7.98
N PRO A 168 8.77 25.06 -8.63
CA PRO A 168 8.90 25.03 -10.08
C PRO A 168 9.27 23.65 -10.63
N LEU A 169 9.89 22.80 -9.81
CA LEU A 169 10.18 21.40 -10.11
C LEU A 169 9.41 20.50 -9.13
N LYS A 170 8.61 19.59 -9.68
CA LYS A 170 7.74 18.70 -8.91
C LYS A 170 8.10 17.24 -9.18
N ILE A 171 8.45 16.50 -8.15
CA ILE A 171 8.79 15.08 -8.26
C ILE A 171 7.80 14.27 -7.40
N CYS A 172 7.36 13.12 -7.89
CA CYS A 172 6.59 12.13 -7.13
C CYS A 172 7.37 10.83 -7.02
N LEU A 173 7.75 10.42 -5.82
CA LEU A 173 8.44 9.17 -5.52
C LEU A 173 7.54 8.25 -4.68
N GLY A 174 7.10 7.13 -5.23
CA GLY A 174 6.23 6.20 -4.51
C GLY A 174 6.09 4.85 -5.16
N SER A 175 5.33 3.95 -4.52
CA SER A 175 5.15 2.58 -4.99
C SER A 175 3.84 2.37 -5.74
N VAL A 176 3.93 1.48 -6.72
CA VAL A 176 2.80 0.92 -7.45
C VAL A 176 2.52 -0.47 -6.88
N LEU A 177 1.37 -0.62 -6.25
CA LEU A 177 0.89 -1.88 -5.66
C LEU A 177 -0.65 -1.90 -5.70
N PRO A 178 -1.29 -3.08 -5.59
CA PRO A 178 -2.74 -3.19 -5.66
C PRO A 178 -3.44 -2.27 -4.66
N HIS A 179 -4.51 -1.60 -5.11
CA HIS A 179 -5.28 -0.68 -4.29
C HIS A 179 -6.78 -0.94 -4.42
N PRO A 180 -7.55 -0.96 -3.33
CA PRO A 180 -8.95 -1.43 -3.32
C PRO A 180 -9.86 -0.87 -4.41
N PHE A 181 -9.72 0.39 -4.80
CA PHE A 181 -10.57 1.03 -5.80
C PHE A 181 -9.80 1.81 -6.89
N ALA A 182 -8.52 2.15 -6.66
CA ALA A 182 -7.72 2.87 -7.64
C ALA A 182 -6.99 1.95 -8.65
N GLY A 183 -7.30 0.66 -8.65
CA GLY A 183 -6.53 -0.35 -9.35
C GLY A 183 -5.16 -0.54 -8.70
N TYR A 184 -4.31 0.46 -8.84
CA TYR A 184 -2.97 0.51 -8.24
C TYR A 184 -2.75 1.82 -7.47
N GLY A 185 -1.80 1.82 -6.51
CA GLY A 185 -1.24 3.01 -5.86
C GLY A 185 -0.35 3.82 -6.81
N GLY A 186 0.32 4.84 -6.29
CA GLY A 186 1.25 5.68 -7.07
C GLY A 186 0.57 6.63 -8.06
N GLY A 187 1.37 7.23 -8.95
CA GLY A 187 0.92 8.18 -9.96
C GLY A 187 0.21 9.40 -9.37
N ALA A 188 -0.80 9.90 -10.08
CA ALA A 188 -1.61 11.05 -9.66
C ALA A 188 -2.24 10.89 -8.27
N LYS A 189 -2.40 9.65 -7.78
CA LYS A 189 -2.92 9.37 -6.44
C LYS A 189 -2.02 9.91 -5.31
N MET A 190 -0.75 10.12 -5.57
CA MET A 190 0.16 10.76 -4.62
C MET A 190 -0.19 12.22 -4.36
N LEU A 191 -0.86 12.88 -5.31
CA LEU A 191 -1.33 14.26 -5.19
C LEU A 191 -2.79 14.31 -4.72
N VAL A 192 -3.64 13.52 -5.37
CA VAL A 192 -5.07 13.44 -5.08
C VAL A 192 -5.44 11.99 -4.77
N PRO A 193 -5.67 11.65 -3.49
CA PRO A 193 -5.80 12.52 -2.31
C PRO A 193 -4.51 12.76 -1.50
N GLY A 194 -3.34 12.21 -1.87
CA GLY A 194 -2.15 12.14 -1.01
C GLY A 194 -1.64 13.48 -0.45
N LEU A 195 -1.80 14.59 -1.19
CA LEU A 195 -1.40 15.94 -0.79
C LEU A 195 -2.58 16.91 -0.74
N SER A 196 -3.82 16.43 -0.76
CA SER A 196 -5.00 17.30 -0.84
C SER A 196 -5.72 17.44 0.51
N ASP A 197 -6.69 18.37 0.55
CA ASP A 197 -7.52 18.62 1.73
C ASP A 197 -8.52 17.49 2.02
N VAL A 198 -9.15 17.55 3.20
CA VAL A 198 -10.14 16.54 3.64
C VAL A 198 -11.35 16.47 2.69
N PRO A 199 -11.95 17.59 2.24
CA PRO A 199 -13.09 17.53 1.30
C PRO A 199 -12.75 16.87 -0.03
N THR A 200 -11.56 17.12 -0.59
CA THR A 200 -11.06 16.44 -1.79
C THR A 200 -10.89 14.95 -1.53
N THR A 201 -10.32 14.59 -0.39
CA THR A 201 -10.15 13.19 0.03
C THR A 201 -11.51 12.49 0.18
N ASP A 202 -12.50 13.11 0.84
CA ASP A 202 -13.87 12.56 0.97
C ASP A 202 -14.51 12.30 -0.40
N ARG A 203 -14.42 13.28 -1.30
CA ARG A 203 -14.95 13.13 -2.65
C ARG A 203 -14.30 11.95 -3.40
N THR A 204 -12.97 11.81 -3.33
CA THR A 204 -12.26 10.71 -3.99
C THR A 204 -12.64 9.36 -3.42
N HIS A 205 -12.88 9.24 -2.13
CA HIS A 205 -13.23 7.98 -1.49
C HIS A 205 -14.66 7.51 -1.81
N LYS A 206 -15.55 8.39 -2.28
CA LYS A 206 -16.88 7.98 -2.80
C LYS A 206 -16.79 7.05 -4.01
N PHE A 207 -15.67 7.02 -4.72
CA PHE A 207 -15.43 6.05 -5.80
C PHE A 207 -15.43 4.58 -5.34
N VAL A 208 -15.23 4.31 -4.06
CA VAL A 208 -15.39 2.96 -3.51
C VAL A 208 -16.79 2.39 -3.76
N LEU A 209 -17.80 3.27 -3.82
CA LEU A 209 -19.20 2.90 -4.08
C LEU A 209 -19.45 2.41 -5.51
N LEU A 210 -18.53 2.67 -6.44
CA LEU A 210 -18.65 2.23 -7.84
C LEU A 210 -18.24 0.77 -8.07
N GLY A 211 -17.86 0.04 -7.01
CA GLY A 211 -17.45 -1.36 -7.11
C GLY A 211 -16.13 -1.58 -7.86
N LEU A 212 -15.29 -0.56 -7.95
CA LEU A 212 -13.95 -0.65 -8.52
C LEU A 212 -13.10 -1.65 -7.72
N ARG A 213 -12.17 -2.32 -8.39
CA ARG A 213 -11.36 -3.41 -7.81
C ARG A 213 -9.87 -3.11 -7.84
N GLY A 214 -9.14 -3.70 -6.89
CA GLY A 214 -7.68 -3.73 -6.91
C GLY A 214 -7.16 -4.45 -8.15
N GLY A 215 -6.02 -3.98 -8.68
CA GLY A 215 -5.41 -4.54 -9.87
C GLY A 215 -6.11 -4.25 -11.21
N THR A 216 -7.19 -3.47 -11.18
CA THR A 216 -7.84 -3.05 -12.44
C THR A 216 -6.86 -2.23 -13.28
N ASP A 217 -6.83 -2.52 -14.58
CA ASP A 217 -6.07 -1.72 -15.55
C ASP A 217 -6.38 -0.22 -15.35
N PRO A 218 -5.36 0.60 -15.13
CA PRO A 218 -5.54 2.02 -14.89
C PRO A 218 -6.28 2.74 -16.02
N ASN A 219 -6.20 2.26 -17.27
CA ASN A 219 -6.93 2.83 -18.41
C ASN A 219 -8.45 2.59 -18.34
N HIS A 220 -8.88 1.57 -17.60
CA HIS A 220 -10.27 1.22 -17.39
C HIS A 220 -10.78 1.58 -15.98
N ASN A 221 -10.00 2.33 -15.21
CA ASN A 221 -10.35 2.74 -13.86
C ASN A 221 -10.81 4.20 -13.83
N ARG A 222 -12.12 4.42 -13.68
CA ARG A 222 -12.74 5.75 -13.69
C ARG A 222 -12.14 6.71 -12.64
N PHE A 223 -11.85 6.23 -11.44
CA PHE A 223 -11.20 7.05 -10.42
C PHE A 223 -9.83 7.54 -10.91
N ARG A 224 -9.06 6.63 -11.51
CA ARG A 224 -7.72 6.95 -12.02
C ARG A 224 -7.78 8.02 -13.11
N THR A 225 -8.66 7.84 -14.08
CA THR A 225 -8.86 8.82 -15.15
C THR A 225 -9.22 10.20 -14.61
N GLU A 226 -10.13 10.28 -13.63
CA GLU A 226 -10.57 11.55 -13.05
C GLU A 226 -9.42 12.29 -12.35
N ILE A 227 -8.65 11.60 -11.49
CA ILE A 227 -7.56 12.28 -10.78
C ILE A 227 -6.38 12.65 -11.70
N GLU A 228 -6.12 11.90 -12.75
CA GLU A 228 -5.10 12.24 -13.74
C GLU A 228 -5.46 13.47 -14.54
N GLN A 229 -6.71 13.58 -15.00
CA GLN A 229 -7.22 14.77 -15.64
C GLN A 229 -7.20 16.00 -14.72
N LEU A 230 -7.52 15.78 -13.43
CA LEU A 230 -7.53 16.85 -12.43
C LEU A 230 -6.13 17.42 -12.15
N VAL A 231 -5.09 16.57 -12.12
CA VAL A 231 -3.72 17.03 -11.80
C VAL A 231 -2.91 17.46 -13.04
N GLN A 232 -3.34 17.10 -14.23
CA GLN A 232 -2.63 17.43 -15.47
C GLN A 232 -2.33 18.92 -15.62
N PRO A 233 -3.24 19.89 -15.28
CA PRO A 233 -2.96 21.31 -15.37
C PRO A 233 -1.96 21.85 -14.33
N LEU A 234 -1.53 21.04 -13.34
CA LEU A 234 -0.50 21.46 -12.38
C LEU A 234 0.91 21.58 -12.99
N GLY A 235 1.03 21.27 -14.27
CA GLY A 235 2.28 21.32 -15.02
C GLY A 235 3.04 19.99 -15.00
N PRO A 236 4.26 19.97 -15.56
CA PRO A 236 5.05 18.76 -15.67
C PRO A 236 5.50 18.27 -14.29
N ILE A 237 5.25 16.99 -14.02
CA ILE A 237 5.62 16.30 -12.78
C ILE A 237 6.46 15.08 -13.15
N PHE A 238 7.69 15.04 -12.63
CA PHE A 238 8.58 13.89 -12.79
C PHE A 238 8.20 12.80 -11.78
N ALA A 239 7.82 11.64 -12.25
CA ALA A 239 7.46 10.53 -11.38
C ALA A 239 8.60 9.51 -11.30
N VAL A 240 8.79 8.93 -10.12
CA VAL A 240 9.62 7.75 -9.87
C VAL A 240 8.72 6.72 -9.22
N GLN A 241 8.31 5.71 -9.99
CA GLN A 241 7.35 4.70 -9.57
C GLN A 241 8.07 3.38 -9.32
N CYS A 242 8.04 2.92 -8.07
CA CYS A 242 8.68 1.69 -7.62
C CYS A 242 7.69 0.54 -7.59
N VAL A 243 8.14 -0.66 -7.95
CA VAL A 243 7.39 -1.90 -7.70
C VAL A 243 8.15 -2.67 -6.62
N PRO A 244 7.62 -2.80 -5.40
CA PRO A 244 8.26 -3.56 -4.32
C PRO A 244 7.96 -5.06 -4.42
N ASN A 245 8.92 -5.88 -3.99
CA ASN A 245 8.72 -7.31 -3.77
C ASN A 245 8.19 -7.61 -2.35
N VAL A 246 8.02 -8.89 -2.01
CA VAL A 246 7.55 -9.35 -0.69
C VAL A 246 8.49 -8.92 0.46
N ARG A 247 9.77 -8.67 0.20
CA ARG A 247 10.75 -8.15 1.17
C ARG A 247 10.78 -6.64 1.25
N ARG A 248 9.87 -5.95 0.56
CA ARG A 248 9.83 -4.49 0.39
C ARG A 248 11.02 -3.90 -0.37
N GLU A 249 11.81 -4.73 -1.03
CA GLU A 249 12.87 -4.27 -1.90
C GLU A 249 12.29 -3.79 -3.24
N THR A 250 12.83 -2.73 -3.78
CA THR A 250 12.42 -2.23 -5.10
C THR A 250 12.93 -3.18 -6.20
N CYS A 251 12.04 -3.92 -6.83
CA CYS A 251 12.38 -4.86 -7.90
C CYS A 251 12.20 -4.31 -9.32
N ALA A 252 11.53 -3.16 -9.45
CA ALA A 252 11.48 -2.39 -10.69
C ALA A 252 11.25 -0.91 -10.40
N VAL A 253 11.78 -0.03 -11.27
CA VAL A 253 11.58 1.42 -11.21
C VAL A 253 11.27 1.96 -12.60
N PHE A 254 10.28 2.81 -12.66
CA PHE A 254 9.87 3.54 -13.87
C PHE A 254 9.87 5.02 -13.56
N ALA A 255 10.67 5.80 -14.31
CA ALA A 255 10.77 7.24 -14.12
C ALA A 255 10.35 7.98 -15.39
N GLY A 256 9.78 9.18 -15.24
CA GLY A 256 9.35 10.00 -16.38
C GLY A 256 8.09 10.81 -16.10
N GLU A 257 7.29 11.05 -17.15
CA GLU A 257 5.99 11.72 -17.01
C GLU A 257 5.07 10.94 -16.06
N LEU A 258 4.27 11.67 -15.28
CA LEU A 258 3.49 11.13 -14.16
C LEU A 258 2.59 9.96 -14.57
N VAL A 259 1.89 10.07 -15.68
CA VAL A 259 0.98 9.03 -16.16
C VAL A 259 1.74 7.92 -16.88
N ALA A 260 2.70 8.27 -17.74
CA ALA A 260 3.48 7.31 -18.52
C ALA A 260 4.29 6.38 -17.59
N ALA A 261 5.01 6.93 -16.62
CA ALA A 261 5.76 6.14 -15.64
C ALA A 261 4.85 5.24 -14.79
N HIS A 262 3.68 5.75 -14.39
CA HIS A 262 2.70 4.96 -13.65
C HIS A 262 2.11 3.83 -14.50
N ARG A 263 1.79 4.06 -15.78
CA ARG A 263 1.29 3.01 -16.69
C ARG A 263 2.31 1.90 -16.89
N ALA A 264 3.58 2.26 -17.13
CA ALA A 264 4.66 1.31 -17.26
C ALA A 264 4.86 0.47 -15.98
N ALA A 265 4.81 1.13 -14.81
CA ALA A 265 4.88 0.43 -13.53
C ALA A 265 3.70 -0.51 -13.30
N CYS A 266 2.47 -0.12 -13.66
CA CYS A 266 1.29 -0.99 -13.57
C CYS A 266 1.38 -2.20 -14.51
N ALA A 267 1.84 -2.00 -15.74
CA ALA A 267 2.03 -3.09 -16.71
C ALA A 267 3.04 -4.15 -16.21
N PHE A 268 4.09 -3.70 -15.52
CA PHE A 268 5.03 -4.61 -14.86
C PHE A 268 4.44 -5.25 -13.60
N ALA A 269 3.73 -4.48 -12.78
CA ALA A 269 3.18 -4.93 -11.50
C ALA A 269 2.06 -5.98 -11.68
N ALA A 270 1.26 -5.90 -12.74
CA ALA A 270 0.15 -6.81 -12.96
C ALA A 270 0.58 -8.29 -12.99
N PRO A 271 1.52 -8.73 -13.84
CA PRO A 271 2.01 -10.11 -13.80
C PRO A 271 2.87 -10.41 -12.57
N ALA A 272 3.62 -9.43 -12.04
CA ALA A 272 4.49 -9.63 -10.88
C ALA A 272 3.70 -9.92 -9.58
N TYR A 273 2.49 -9.40 -9.45
CA TYR A 273 1.62 -9.62 -8.31
C TYR A 273 0.52 -10.67 -8.57
N ALA A 274 0.44 -11.23 -9.77
CA ALA A 274 -0.51 -12.30 -10.08
C ALA A 274 -0.19 -13.55 -9.25
N THR A 275 -1.19 -14.06 -8.56
CA THR A 275 -1.11 -15.25 -7.71
C THR A 275 -2.11 -16.28 -8.22
N PRO A 276 -1.68 -17.31 -8.97
CA PRO A 276 -2.56 -18.36 -9.46
C PRO A 276 -3.22 -19.13 -8.31
N ILE A 277 -4.53 -19.34 -8.41
CA ILE A 277 -5.32 -20.07 -7.43
C ILE A 277 -5.93 -21.31 -8.11
N ALA A 278 -5.50 -22.47 -7.69
CA ALA A 278 -5.99 -23.75 -8.20
C ALA A 278 -7.12 -24.31 -7.30
N GLY A 279 -8.34 -23.79 -7.46
CA GLY A 279 -9.52 -24.25 -6.72
C GLY A 279 -9.78 -23.53 -5.41
N GLN A 280 -10.48 -24.16 -4.49
CA GLN A 280 -10.92 -23.57 -3.24
C GLN A 280 -10.18 -24.17 -2.03
N TYR A 281 -10.04 -23.35 -0.99
CA TYR A 281 -9.40 -23.68 0.27
C TYR A 281 -10.42 -23.77 1.42
N ASP A 282 -10.13 -24.58 2.42
CA ASP A 282 -10.84 -24.62 3.69
C ASP A 282 -10.44 -23.47 4.59
N ALA A 283 -9.13 -23.15 4.57
CA ALA A 283 -8.55 -22.01 5.25
C ALA A 283 -7.74 -21.16 4.26
N LEU A 284 -7.77 -19.84 4.45
CA LEU A 284 -6.86 -18.90 3.80
C LEU A 284 -6.23 -18.00 4.86
N ILE A 285 -4.92 -18.10 5.04
CA ILE A 285 -4.16 -17.19 5.88
C ILE A 285 -3.70 -16.02 4.99
N LEU A 286 -4.20 -14.82 5.31
CA LEU A 286 -3.96 -13.58 4.56
C LEU A 286 -3.08 -12.67 5.41
N ASN A 287 -1.77 -12.75 5.23
CA ASN A 287 -0.84 -11.90 5.98
C ASN A 287 -0.86 -10.47 5.43
N ALA A 288 -1.11 -9.50 6.31
CA ALA A 288 -1.24 -8.09 5.95
C ALA A 288 0.10 -7.40 5.66
N TYR A 289 1.24 -8.03 5.96
CA TYR A 289 2.55 -7.50 5.59
C TYR A 289 2.65 -7.24 4.08
N PRO A 290 3.19 -6.13 3.63
CA PRO A 290 3.87 -5.05 4.35
C PRO A 290 2.98 -3.85 4.71
N LYS A 291 1.66 -4.03 4.80
CA LYS A 291 0.69 -3.01 5.22
C LYS A 291 0.12 -3.25 6.62
N ASP A 292 0.83 -3.99 7.44
CA ASP A 292 0.43 -4.41 8.78
C ASP A 292 0.78 -3.40 9.88
N VAL A 293 0.99 -2.13 9.51
CA VAL A 293 1.30 -1.02 10.43
C VAL A 293 0.15 -0.75 11.39
N ASP A 294 -1.07 -0.77 10.89
CA ASP A 294 -2.31 -0.61 11.65
C ASP A 294 -3.43 -1.47 11.06
N LEU A 295 -4.53 -1.61 11.80
CA LEU A 295 -5.65 -2.44 11.38
C LEU A 295 -6.30 -1.93 10.09
N LEU A 296 -6.44 -0.60 9.93
CA LEU A 296 -7.06 -0.01 8.75
C LEU A 296 -6.27 -0.36 7.47
N GLN A 297 -4.95 -0.21 7.49
CA GLN A 297 -4.10 -0.55 6.35
C GLN A 297 -4.11 -2.05 6.06
N SER A 298 -4.22 -2.86 7.12
CA SER A 298 -4.28 -4.33 7.04
C SER A 298 -5.50 -4.85 6.29
N LEU A 299 -6.60 -4.08 6.23
CA LEU A 299 -7.77 -4.42 5.41
C LEU A 299 -7.41 -4.58 3.92
N GLY A 300 -6.29 -4.01 3.50
CA GLY A 300 -5.74 -4.21 2.15
C GLY A 300 -5.48 -5.68 1.81
N ALA A 301 -5.23 -6.53 2.79
CA ALA A 301 -5.04 -7.97 2.58
C ALA A 301 -6.32 -8.69 2.11
N LEU A 302 -7.50 -8.19 2.48
CA LEU A 302 -8.78 -8.75 2.07
C LEU A 302 -9.14 -8.43 0.61
N VAL A 303 -8.43 -7.52 -0.04
CA VAL A 303 -8.65 -7.14 -1.44
C VAL A 303 -8.38 -8.31 -2.38
N ALA A 304 -7.40 -9.17 -2.04
CA ALA A 304 -7.06 -10.35 -2.82
C ALA A 304 -8.28 -11.29 -3.01
N LEU A 305 -9.16 -11.39 -2.03
CA LEU A 305 -10.39 -12.21 -2.12
C LEU A 305 -11.40 -11.69 -3.15
N LYS A 306 -11.29 -10.43 -3.58
CA LYS A 306 -12.23 -9.77 -4.48
C LYS A 306 -11.79 -9.79 -5.95
N THR A 307 -10.61 -10.31 -6.24
CA THR A 307 -10.05 -10.28 -7.59
C THR A 307 -10.61 -11.40 -8.47
N LEU A 308 -11.03 -12.51 -7.89
CA LEU A 308 -11.64 -13.63 -8.58
C LEU A 308 -13.18 -13.50 -8.68
N PRO A 309 -13.80 -14.03 -9.75
CA PRO A 309 -15.25 -14.08 -9.88
C PRO A 309 -15.89 -15.05 -8.86
N ARG A 310 -15.18 -16.12 -8.49
CA ARG A 310 -15.58 -17.06 -7.45
C ARG A 310 -14.65 -16.94 -6.26
N SER A 311 -15.20 -17.03 -5.04
CA SER A 311 -14.39 -17.01 -3.84
C SER A 311 -13.36 -18.15 -3.83
N PRO A 312 -12.08 -17.87 -3.55
CA PRO A 312 -11.08 -18.91 -3.35
C PRO A 312 -11.27 -19.66 -2.03
N LEU A 313 -12.12 -19.16 -1.13
CA LEU A 313 -12.52 -19.80 0.11
C LEU A 313 -13.84 -20.53 -0.11
N ARG A 314 -13.91 -21.81 0.23
CA ARG A 314 -15.14 -22.59 0.10
C ARG A 314 -16.23 -22.15 1.09
N GLU A 315 -17.45 -22.56 0.88
CA GLU A 315 -18.52 -22.37 1.83
C GLU A 315 -18.20 -23.08 3.17
N GLY A 316 -18.45 -22.43 4.29
CA GLY A 316 -18.03 -22.90 5.62
C GLY A 316 -16.53 -22.74 5.91
N GLY A 317 -15.73 -22.24 4.96
CA GLY A 317 -14.29 -22.01 5.15
C GLY A 317 -13.98 -20.77 5.98
N VAL A 318 -12.73 -20.67 6.44
CA VAL A 318 -12.23 -19.62 7.33
C VAL A 318 -11.10 -18.85 6.66
N ALA A 319 -11.24 -17.52 6.51
CA ALA A 319 -10.11 -16.66 6.21
C ALA A 319 -9.54 -16.08 7.50
N VAL A 320 -8.24 -16.08 7.65
CA VAL A 320 -7.52 -15.47 8.78
C VAL A 320 -6.73 -14.28 8.29
N LEU A 321 -7.13 -13.08 8.68
CA LEU A 321 -6.31 -11.89 8.52
C LEU A 321 -5.26 -11.87 9.63
N THR A 322 -3.97 -11.90 9.27
CA THR A 322 -2.88 -11.76 10.25
C THR A 322 -2.24 -10.39 10.12
N THR A 323 -2.09 -9.68 11.24
CA THR A 323 -1.54 -8.31 11.27
C THR A 323 -0.82 -7.99 12.57
N ALA A 324 0.32 -7.31 12.48
CA ALA A 324 1.03 -6.78 13.64
C ALA A 324 0.27 -5.60 14.27
N ALA A 325 -0.40 -4.78 13.44
CA ALA A 325 -1.11 -3.58 13.84
C ALA A 325 -0.34 -2.74 14.87
N SER A 326 0.96 -2.55 14.64
CA SER A 326 1.92 -1.98 15.60
C SER A 326 1.55 -0.58 16.09
N THR A 327 0.69 0.13 15.36
CA THR A 327 0.14 1.44 15.75
C THR A 327 -1.35 1.40 16.09
N GLY A 328 -1.88 0.20 16.37
CA GLY A 328 -3.26 0.03 16.79
C GLY A 328 -4.27 0.04 15.65
N VAL A 329 -5.40 0.65 15.88
CA VAL A 329 -6.57 0.64 14.96
C VAL A 329 -6.29 1.35 13.63
N GLY A 330 -5.41 2.34 13.63
CA GLY A 330 -5.23 3.26 12.52
C GLY A 330 -6.29 4.36 12.50
N ILE A 331 -5.85 5.56 12.18
CA ILE A 331 -6.72 6.73 12.06
C ILE A 331 -6.74 7.18 10.61
N HIS A 332 -7.95 7.39 10.12
CA HIS A 332 -8.22 8.06 8.86
C HIS A 332 -9.40 8.98 9.09
N GLU A 333 -9.30 10.25 8.72
CA GLU A 333 -10.35 11.23 9.06
C GLU A 333 -11.72 10.92 8.43
N LEU A 334 -11.77 10.03 7.43
CA LEU A 334 -13.03 9.56 6.85
C LEU A 334 -13.53 8.27 7.51
N PHE A 335 -12.62 7.39 7.94
CA PHE A 335 -12.96 6.05 8.44
C PHE A 335 -12.30 5.82 9.81
N GLY A 336 -12.85 4.89 10.58
CA GLY A 336 -12.33 4.59 11.90
C GLY A 336 -12.81 5.56 12.99
N PRO A 337 -12.07 5.64 14.11
CA PRO A 337 -12.47 6.48 15.24
C PRO A 337 -12.62 7.95 14.85
N GLY A 338 -13.82 8.52 15.05
CA GLY A 338 -14.12 9.92 14.73
C GLY A 338 -14.25 10.27 13.25
N GLY A 339 -14.21 9.31 12.35
CA GLY A 339 -14.23 9.55 10.91
C GLY A 339 -15.54 10.14 10.38
N LEU A 340 -15.42 11.08 9.42
CA LEU A 340 -16.55 11.84 8.84
C LEU A 340 -17.53 10.96 8.06
N SER A 341 -17.04 9.91 7.39
CA SER A 341 -17.81 8.99 6.55
C SER A 341 -18.01 7.62 7.20
N ARG A 342 -17.87 7.56 8.52
CA ARG A 342 -18.01 6.32 9.26
C ARG A 342 -19.43 5.82 9.19
N SER A 343 -19.60 4.56 8.81
CA SER A 343 -20.81 3.77 8.99
C SER A 343 -20.52 2.57 9.87
N PRO A 344 -21.53 2.05 10.59
CA PRO A 344 -21.34 0.81 11.34
C PRO A 344 -20.82 -0.30 10.43
N PRO A 345 -19.86 -1.12 10.89
CA PRO A 345 -19.36 -2.24 10.12
C PRO A 345 -20.49 -3.17 9.73
N ARG A 346 -20.48 -3.63 8.48
CA ARG A 346 -21.44 -4.59 7.95
C ARG A 346 -20.70 -5.88 7.60
N PRO A 347 -21.40 -7.02 7.67
CA PRO A 347 -20.83 -8.27 7.15
C PRO A 347 -20.37 -8.08 5.71
N LEU A 348 -19.13 -8.44 5.46
CA LEU A 348 -18.54 -8.35 4.12
C LEU A 348 -19.18 -9.45 3.24
N ARG A 349 -19.61 -9.08 2.04
CA ARG A 349 -20.29 -10.01 1.11
C ARG A 349 -19.45 -11.25 0.79
N GLU A 350 -18.12 -11.07 0.77
CA GLU A 350 -17.15 -12.13 0.52
C GLU A 350 -17.19 -13.24 1.56
N PHE A 351 -17.73 -12.95 2.75
CA PHE A 351 -17.86 -13.86 3.87
C PHE A 351 -19.29 -14.38 4.11
N GLN A 352 -20.21 -14.20 3.15
CA GLN A 352 -21.50 -14.89 3.21
C GLN A 352 -21.27 -16.40 3.15
N GLY A 353 -21.75 -17.14 4.19
CA GLY A 353 -21.50 -18.58 4.36
C GLY A 353 -20.05 -18.95 4.71
N ARG A 354 -19.22 -17.97 5.09
CA ARG A 354 -17.79 -18.11 5.44
C ARG A 354 -17.47 -17.31 6.67
N GLU A 355 -16.32 -17.58 7.29
CA GLU A 355 -15.88 -16.86 8.48
C GLU A 355 -14.63 -16.02 8.18
N LEU A 356 -14.57 -14.85 8.84
CA LEU A 356 -13.35 -14.04 8.92
C LEU A 356 -12.88 -14.07 10.38
N TRP A 357 -11.64 -14.47 10.56
CA TRP A 357 -10.93 -14.41 11.84
C TRP A 357 -9.78 -13.41 11.73
N VAL A 358 -9.43 -12.76 12.83
CA VAL A 358 -8.34 -11.78 12.88
C VAL A 358 -7.34 -12.21 13.94
N PHE A 359 -6.11 -12.40 13.52
CA PHE A 359 -4.97 -12.57 14.42
C PHE A 359 -4.23 -11.23 14.53
N ALA A 360 -4.30 -10.61 15.69
CA ALA A 360 -3.75 -9.28 15.95
C ALA A 360 -3.36 -9.13 17.43
N PRO A 361 -2.17 -9.62 17.83
CA PRO A 361 -1.79 -9.70 19.26
C PRO A 361 -1.65 -8.33 19.96
N GLY A 362 -1.52 -7.25 19.18
CA GLY A 362 -1.43 -5.88 19.71
C GLY A 362 -2.75 -5.15 19.87
N LEU A 363 -3.89 -5.77 19.49
CA LEU A 363 -5.21 -5.16 19.53
C LEU A 363 -6.09 -5.80 20.60
N LYS A 364 -7.09 -5.03 21.06
CA LYS A 364 -8.16 -5.53 21.93
C LYS A 364 -9.38 -5.91 21.07
N PRO A 365 -10.28 -6.79 21.54
CA PRO A 365 -11.51 -7.16 20.83
C PRO A 365 -12.36 -5.92 20.43
N ASP A 366 -12.42 -4.90 21.28
CA ASP A 366 -13.15 -3.65 20.98
C ASP A 366 -12.56 -2.86 19.83
N ASP A 367 -11.25 -2.97 19.59
CA ASP A 367 -10.57 -2.29 18.49
C ASP A 367 -11.04 -2.82 17.12
N LEU A 368 -11.40 -4.10 17.04
CA LEU A 368 -11.89 -4.69 15.80
C LEU A 368 -13.25 -4.14 15.37
N ARG A 369 -14.08 -3.71 16.33
CA ARG A 369 -15.43 -3.16 16.09
C ARG A 369 -15.43 -1.86 15.27
N TRP A 370 -14.26 -1.26 15.09
CA TRP A 370 -14.15 -0.10 14.20
C TRP A 370 -14.33 -0.48 12.73
N TYR A 371 -13.93 -1.69 12.32
CA TYR A 371 -13.92 -2.11 10.93
C TYR A 371 -14.68 -3.41 10.66
N PHE A 372 -14.92 -4.21 11.69
CA PHE A 372 -15.54 -5.53 11.57
C PHE A 372 -16.81 -5.64 12.41
N PRO A 373 -17.81 -6.44 11.95
CA PRO A 373 -18.96 -6.80 12.78
C PRO A 373 -18.53 -7.67 13.96
N GLU A 374 -19.37 -7.73 14.99
CA GLU A 374 -19.10 -8.51 16.22
C GLU A 374 -18.93 -10.02 16.01
N THR A 375 -19.32 -10.51 14.84
CA THR A 375 -19.20 -11.94 14.47
C THR A 375 -17.76 -12.34 14.11
N VAL A 376 -16.84 -11.39 13.96
CA VAL A 376 -15.43 -11.66 13.65
C VAL A 376 -14.70 -12.09 14.92
N GLN A 377 -14.07 -13.27 14.86
CA GLN A 377 -13.28 -13.78 15.98
C GLN A 377 -11.90 -13.14 16.02
N HIS A 378 -11.41 -12.82 17.21
CA HIS A 378 -10.11 -12.23 17.48
C HIS A 378 -9.19 -13.18 18.22
N PHE A 379 -7.93 -13.24 17.81
CA PHE A 379 -6.88 -14.07 18.41
C PHE A 379 -5.62 -13.24 18.66
N GLU A 380 -5.00 -13.46 19.80
CA GLU A 380 -3.74 -12.81 20.21
C GLU A 380 -2.60 -13.85 20.33
N ASP A 381 -2.93 -15.13 20.50
CA ASP A 381 -1.97 -16.22 20.62
C ASP A 381 -2.03 -17.14 19.39
N PRO A 382 -0.90 -17.40 18.70
CA PRO A 382 -0.89 -18.21 17.50
C PRO A 382 -1.25 -19.68 17.76
N ALA A 383 -0.95 -20.22 18.95
CA ALA A 383 -1.31 -21.60 19.29
C ALA A 383 -2.82 -21.75 19.51
N ILE A 384 -3.45 -20.76 20.15
CA ILE A 384 -4.90 -20.69 20.34
C ILE A 384 -5.61 -20.57 18.99
N LEU A 385 -5.13 -19.69 18.11
CA LEU A 385 -5.63 -19.57 16.73
C LEU A 385 -5.60 -20.92 16.01
N MET A 386 -4.45 -21.59 16.04
CA MET A 386 -4.28 -22.85 15.32
C MET A 386 -5.13 -23.98 15.89
N ALA A 387 -5.27 -24.07 17.22
CA ALA A 387 -6.16 -25.04 17.88
C ALA A 387 -7.63 -24.80 17.49
N ALA A 388 -8.08 -23.53 17.47
CA ALA A 388 -9.43 -23.15 17.05
C ALA A 388 -9.68 -23.49 15.56
N LEU A 389 -8.72 -23.21 14.68
CA LEU A 389 -8.81 -23.57 13.26
C LEU A 389 -8.92 -25.08 13.06
N GLN A 390 -8.10 -25.87 13.78
CA GLN A 390 -8.14 -27.32 13.69
C GLN A 390 -9.47 -27.88 14.23
N GLN A 391 -9.98 -27.32 15.31
CA GLN A 391 -11.30 -27.69 15.84
C GLN A 391 -12.41 -27.37 14.82
N ARG A 392 -12.34 -26.22 14.16
CA ARG A 392 -13.35 -25.73 13.20
C ARG A 392 -13.35 -26.49 11.88
N LEU A 393 -12.19 -26.84 11.34
CA LEU A 393 -12.01 -27.39 10.01
C LEU A 393 -11.74 -28.90 10.00
N GLY A 394 -11.44 -29.47 11.19
CA GLY A 394 -11.14 -30.89 11.32
C GLY A 394 -9.70 -31.28 10.98
N PRO A 395 -9.42 -32.59 10.97
CA PRO A 395 -8.05 -33.10 10.84
C PRO A 395 -7.50 -33.04 9.41
N GLN A 396 -8.32 -32.80 8.43
CA GLN A 396 -7.91 -32.73 7.01
C GLN A 396 -8.48 -31.45 6.41
N ALA A 397 -7.62 -30.50 6.12
CA ALA A 397 -8.02 -29.25 5.48
C ALA A 397 -6.99 -28.84 4.41
N ARG A 398 -7.46 -28.15 3.37
CA ARG A 398 -6.60 -27.47 2.43
C ARG A 398 -6.45 -26.01 2.85
N CYS A 399 -5.22 -25.60 3.16
CA CYS A 399 -4.90 -24.27 3.65
C CYS A 399 -3.99 -23.54 2.65
N GLY A 400 -4.46 -22.40 2.12
CA GLY A 400 -3.65 -21.48 1.35
C GLY A 400 -3.03 -20.41 2.26
N VAL A 401 -1.77 -20.07 2.05
CA VAL A 401 -1.05 -19.05 2.83
C VAL A 401 -0.52 -17.97 1.91
N ALA A 402 -1.09 -16.76 1.99
CA ALA A 402 -0.62 -15.57 1.31
C ALA A 402 0.36 -14.81 2.20
N LEU A 403 1.66 -14.86 1.88
CA LEU A 403 2.72 -14.24 2.67
C LEU A 403 2.63 -12.71 2.73
N SER A 404 2.03 -12.10 1.71
CA SER A 404 1.96 -10.65 1.53
C SER A 404 0.68 -10.29 0.77
N ALA A 405 -0.47 -10.64 1.34
CA ALA A 405 -1.77 -10.52 0.67
C ALA A 405 -2.06 -9.14 0.05
N PRO A 406 -1.61 -8.00 0.62
CA PRO A 406 -1.78 -6.69 -0.02
C PRO A 406 -1.02 -6.52 -1.35
N LEU A 407 -0.03 -7.37 -1.64
CA LEU A 407 0.72 -7.39 -2.90
C LEU A 407 0.26 -8.51 -3.84
N GLN A 408 -0.66 -9.37 -3.44
CA GLN A 408 -1.10 -10.52 -4.20
C GLN A 408 -2.44 -10.26 -4.87
N GLN A 409 -2.53 -10.56 -6.16
CA GLN A 409 -3.75 -10.52 -6.94
C GLN A 409 -4.10 -11.93 -7.35
N PHE A 410 -5.13 -12.50 -6.75
CA PHE A 410 -5.55 -13.84 -7.08
C PHE A 410 -6.11 -13.88 -8.50
N VAL A 411 -5.59 -14.78 -9.30
CA VAL A 411 -6.03 -15.07 -10.68
C VAL A 411 -6.38 -16.54 -10.78
N GLU A 412 -7.25 -16.91 -11.71
CA GLU A 412 -7.52 -18.32 -11.99
C GLU A 412 -6.23 -18.99 -12.49
N ALA A 413 -5.91 -20.17 -11.95
CA ALA A 413 -4.84 -20.99 -12.51
C ALA A 413 -5.29 -21.55 -13.87
N ASP A 414 -4.38 -21.56 -14.85
CA ASP A 414 -4.59 -22.14 -16.18
C ASP A 414 -4.86 -23.66 -16.11
#